data_71563bb8c2504c321eda3d6d54139209
#
_entry.id   71563bb8c2504c321eda3d6d54139209
#
_cell.length_a   1.000
_cell.length_b   1.000
_cell.length_c   1.000
_cell.angle_alpha   90.00
_cell.angle_beta   90.00
_cell.angle_gamma   90.00
#
_symmetry.space_group_name_H-M   'P 1'
#
loop_
_entity.id
_entity.type
_entity.pdbx_description
1 polymer ?
#
loop_
_entity_poly.entity_id
_entity_poly.type
_entity_poly.pdbx_seq_one_letter_code
_entity_poly.pdbx_strand_id
1 'polypeptide(L)'
;MRILVTNDDGIHSPGLHALAAAVVAAGHEAVVAAPSSDWSGASACLGPLEDPKRVSVERVALPVPDGSTMTGFSVGAPPALISMLADLGGFGEPPEMVVAGINRGPNTGRSTLFSGTIGAVLTGERFGWSGMAVSLDVAVSDGSDDGSDEGPDDGGPAREDPREPHWGTAADLVRTVLPWLVAAPQRTILNLNVPDAPLSDVRGLRSAGLAPVGGVRTVITGIDDHGLDLDLIANDRPVPEGTDSALLVAGWATITPLLPTSAVDVELPLAEWSAFLPGGGA
;
A
#
# COMPACT_ATOMS: atom_id res chain seq x y z
N MET A 1 0.24 -15.80 15.93
CA MET A 1 -0.57 -15.57 14.72
C MET A 1 0.39 -15.50 13.54
N ARG A 2 0.01 -16.07 12.39
CA ARG A 2 0.80 -16.03 11.15
C ARG A 2 0.28 -14.89 10.27
N ILE A 3 1.15 -13.94 9.90
CA ILE A 3 0.77 -12.71 9.21
C ILE A 3 1.51 -12.63 7.87
N LEU A 4 0.77 -12.45 6.78
CA LEU A 4 1.37 -12.10 5.49
C LEU A 4 1.89 -10.67 5.57
N VAL A 5 3.15 -10.46 5.20
CA VAL A 5 3.77 -9.15 5.01
C VAL A 5 4.09 -8.99 3.53
N THR A 6 3.50 -8.00 2.88
CA THR A 6 3.65 -7.73 1.44
C THR A 6 3.73 -6.23 1.17
N ASN A 7 3.97 -5.82 -0.06
CA ASN A 7 3.93 -4.42 -0.53
C ASN A 7 3.74 -4.38 -2.04
N ASP A 8 3.76 -3.19 -2.64
CA ASP A 8 3.81 -2.96 -4.08
C ASP A 8 5.16 -2.37 -4.56
N ASP A 9 6.01 -1.86 -3.65
CA ASP A 9 7.36 -1.37 -3.98
C ASP A 9 8.39 -2.49 -4.30
N GLY A 10 8.06 -3.74 -4.00
CA GLY A 10 8.91 -4.92 -4.23
C GLY A 10 9.64 -5.46 -3.01
N ILE A 11 10.16 -6.70 -3.16
CA ILE A 11 10.73 -7.51 -2.08
C ILE A 11 11.96 -6.89 -1.40
N HIS A 12 12.71 -6.03 -2.12
CA HIS A 12 13.92 -5.39 -1.60
C HIS A 12 13.66 -4.00 -1.00
N SER A 13 12.41 -3.54 -0.94
CA SER A 13 12.04 -2.26 -0.35
C SER A 13 12.39 -2.19 1.13
N PRO A 14 13.09 -1.12 1.58
CA PRO A 14 13.39 -0.92 3.00
C PRO A 14 12.14 -0.85 3.88
N GLY A 15 11.05 -0.28 3.35
CA GLY A 15 9.76 -0.22 4.03
C GLY A 15 9.19 -1.60 4.35
N LEU A 16 9.29 -2.56 3.41
CA LEU A 16 8.88 -3.95 3.63
C LEU A 16 9.69 -4.61 4.75
N HIS A 17 11.01 -4.40 4.74
CA HIS A 17 11.89 -4.98 5.75
C HIS A 17 11.58 -4.43 7.15
N ALA A 18 11.35 -3.11 7.27
CA ALA A 18 10.94 -2.46 8.51
C ALA A 18 9.59 -2.99 9.01
N LEU A 19 8.62 -3.21 8.11
CA LEU A 19 7.32 -3.77 8.44
C LEU A 19 7.42 -5.21 8.94
N ALA A 20 8.19 -6.05 8.24
CA ALA A 20 8.40 -7.43 8.65
C ALA A 20 9.05 -7.53 10.03
N ALA A 21 10.06 -6.70 10.31
CA ALA A 21 10.68 -6.60 11.61
C ALA A 21 9.70 -6.15 12.70
N ALA A 22 8.80 -5.20 12.40
CA ALA A 22 7.77 -4.75 13.34
C ALA A 22 6.77 -5.87 13.70
N VAL A 23 6.35 -6.67 12.72
CA VAL A 23 5.46 -7.82 12.93
C VAL A 23 6.11 -8.88 13.82
N VAL A 24 7.40 -9.21 13.56
CA VAL A 24 8.16 -10.15 14.39
C VAL A 24 8.37 -9.61 15.80
N ALA A 25 8.73 -8.33 15.95
CA ALA A 25 8.90 -7.68 17.26
C ALA A 25 7.61 -7.61 18.07
N ALA A 26 6.44 -7.61 17.41
CA ALA A 26 5.13 -7.72 18.05
C ALA A 26 4.77 -9.16 18.48
N GLY A 27 5.66 -10.14 18.28
CA GLY A 27 5.48 -11.54 18.70
C GLY A 27 4.68 -12.39 17.71
N HIS A 28 4.64 -12.01 16.44
CA HIS A 28 3.94 -12.76 15.39
C HIS A 28 4.91 -13.41 14.40
N GLU A 29 4.46 -14.45 13.70
CA GLU A 29 5.20 -15.05 12.60
C GLU A 29 4.94 -14.23 11.32
N ALA A 30 6.00 -13.68 10.73
CA ALA A 30 5.92 -12.98 9.45
C ALA A 30 6.19 -13.93 8.29
N VAL A 31 5.23 -14.05 7.36
CA VAL A 31 5.42 -14.66 6.04
C VAL A 31 5.63 -13.51 5.05
N VAL A 32 6.89 -13.26 4.70
CA VAL A 32 7.22 -12.17 3.78
C VAL A 32 7.15 -12.67 2.35
N ALA A 33 6.19 -12.15 1.58
CA ALA A 33 6.06 -12.42 0.16
C ALA A 33 5.67 -11.13 -0.56
N ALA A 34 6.49 -10.69 -1.50
CA ALA A 34 6.30 -9.41 -2.17
C ALA A 34 6.72 -9.50 -3.64
N PRO A 35 6.25 -8.58 -4.49
CA PRO A 35 6.59 -8.53 -5.89
C PRO A 35 8.10 -8.49 -6.13
N SER A 36 8.56 -9.09 -7.23
CA SER A 36 9.95 -8.99 -7.69
C SER A 36 10.31 -7.62 -8.27
N SER A 37 9.31 -6.79 -8.58
CA SER A 37 9.44 -5.44 -9.16
C SER A 37 8.35 -4.52 -8.62
N ASP A 38 8.45 -3.23 -8.90
CA ASP A 38 7.46 -2.23 -8.52
C ASP A 38 6.12 -2.43 -9.27
N TRP A 39 5.02 -2.36 -8.51
CA TRP A 39 3.63 -2.43 -8.95
C TRP A 39 2.81 -1.23 -8.48
N SER A 40 3.45 -0.08 -8.30
CA SER A 40 2.77 1.16 -7.92
C SER A 40 1.59 1.47 -8.86
N GLY A 41 0.44 1.83 -8.29
CA GLY A 41 -0.78 2.08 -9.07
C GLY A 41 -1.56 0.84 -9.50
N ALA A 42 -1.14 -0.37 -9.12
CA ALA A 42 -1.78 -1.62 -9.55
C ALA A 42 -3.13 -1.89 -8.88
N SER A 43 -3.50 -1.18 -7.81
CA SER A 43 -4.76 -1.44 -7.10
C SER A 43 -4.86 -2.91 -6.65
N ALA A 44 -6.03 -3.52 -6.74
CA ALA A 44 -6.27 -4.93 -6.49
C ALA A 44 -6.18 -5.79 -7.79
N CYS A 45 -5.27 -5.46 -8.71
CA CYS A 45 -5.13 -6.21 -9.96
C CYS A 45 -4.53 -7.61 -9.72
N LEU A 46 -4.85 -8.53 -10.63
CA LEU A 46 -4.34 -9.91 -10.60
C LEU A 46 -3.38 -10.20 -11.76
N GLY A 47 -3.06 -9.22 -12.59
CA GLY A 47 -2.20 -9.35 -13.75
C GLY A 47 -2.06 -8.03 -14.52
N PRO A 48 -1.39 -8.02 -15.66
CA PRO A 48 -0.94 -9.18 -16.44
C PRO A 48 0.25 -9.91 -15.79
N LEU A 49 0.35 -11.23 -16.06
CA LEU A 49 1.49 -12.06 -15.68
C LEU A 49 2.32 -12.36 -16.95
N GLU A 50 3.64 -12.58 -16.79
CA GLU A 50 4.51 -13.03 -17.90
C GLU A 50 4.02 -14.34 -18.52
N ASP A 51 3.68 -15.30 -17.67
CA ASP A 51 3.02 -16.54 -18.06
C ASP A 51 1.65 -16.61 -17.37
N PRO A 52 0.52 -16.65 -18.11
CA PRO A 52 -0.82 -16.67 -17.53
C PRO A 52 -1.11 -17.90 -16.64
N LYS A 53 -0.26 -18.94 -16.70
CA LYS A 53 -0.44 -20.19 -15.97
C LYS A 53 0.63 -20.44 -14.92
N ARG A 54 1.64 -19.58 -14.83
CA ARG A 54 2.78 -19.76 -13.93
C ARG A 54 3.25 -18.45 -13.32
N VAL A 55 3.29 -18.41 -12.00
CA VAL A 55 3.90 -17.31 -11.24
C VAL A 55 5.31 -17.75 -10.82
N SER A 56 6.33 -16.93 -11.11
CA SER A 56 7.68 -17.17 -10.62
C SER A 56 7.74 -16.85 -9.14
N VAL A 57 8.40 -17.71 -8.35
CA VAL A 57 8.63 -17.54 -6.92
C VAL A 57 10.06 -17.91 -6.61
N GLU A 58 10.80 -16.98 -6.01
CA GLU A 58 12.18 -17.20 -5.57
C GLU A 58 12.29 -16.96 -4.05
N ARG A 59 13.05 -17.79 -3.35
CA ARG A 59 13.38 -17.56 -1.94
C ARG A 59 14.59 -16.65 -1.84
N VAL A 60 14.45 -15.59 -1.07
CA VAL A 60 15.50 -14.57 -0.87
C VAL A 60 15.78 -14.40 0.62
N ALA A 61 17.03 -14.06 0.96
CA ALA A 61 17.40 -13.65 2.31
C ALA A 61 17.18 -12.15 2.46
N LEU A 62 16.36 -11.75 3.43
CA LEU A 62 16.05 -10.36 3.73
C LEU A 62 16.79 -9.90 4.98
N PRO A 63 17.36 -8.69 5.01
CA PRO A 63 18.02 -8.17 6.19
C PRO A 63 17.00 -7.88 7.30
N VAL A 64 17.42 -8.13 8.54
CA VAL A 64 16.67 -7.74 9.74
C VAL A 64 17.52 -6.73 10.52
N PRO A 65 16.91 -5.72 11.20
CA PRO A 65 17.65 -4.66 11.88
C PRO A 65 18.65 -5.13 12.95
N ASP A 66 18.47 -6.31 13.51
CA ASP A 66 19.40 -6.93 14.46
C ASP A 66 20.63 -7.58 13.83
N GLY A 67 20.78 -7.47 12.51
CA GLY A 67 21.87 -8.07 11.73
C GLY A 67 21.64 -9.54 11.32
N SER A 68 20.52 -10.15 11.72
CA SER A 68 20.11 -11.47 11.25
C SER A 68 19.45 -11.39 9.86
N THR A 69 19.07 -12.55 9.31
CA THR A 69 18.31 -12.62 8.05
C THR A 69 17.03 -13.42 8.25
N MET A 70 15.98 -13.03 7.56
CA MET A 70 14.76 -13.83 7.43
C MET A 70 14.56 -14.28 5.98
N THR A 71 13.84 -15.37 5.79
CA THR A 71 13.49 -15.83 4.44
C THR A 71 12.26 -15.10 3.95
N GLY A 72 12.34 -14.50 2.76
CA GLY A 72 11.22 -13.95 2.01
C GLY A 72 11.01 -14.68 0.69
N PHE A 73 9.87 -14.38 0.04
CA PHE A 73 9.52 -14.87 -1.29
C PHE A 73 9.41 -13.67 -2.25
N SER A 74 10.29 -13.64 -3.25
CA SER A 74 10.21 -12.73 -4.39
C SER A 74 9.26 -13.35 -5.43
N VAL A 75 8.19 -12.64 -5.77
CA VAL A 75 7.07 -13.19 -6.54
C VAL A 75 6.84 -12.35 -7.80
N GLY A 76 6.78 -13.00 -8.97
CA GLY A 76 6.47 -12.33 -10.25
C GLY A 76 4.98 -12.05 -10.40
N ALA A 77 4.39 -11.34 -9.43
CA ALA A 77 2.95 -11.06 -9.38
C ALA A 77 2.63 -9.79 -8.59
N PRO A 78 1.50 -9.12 -8.86
CA PRO A 78 1.05 -7.98 -8.07
C PRO A 78 0.61 -8.38 -6.65
N PRO A 79 0.60 -7.43 -5.69
CA PRO A 79 0.35 -7.71 -4.28
C PRO A 79 -1.00 -8.40 -3.98
N ALA A 80 -2.04 -8.04 -4.70
CA ALA A 80 -3.36 -8.66 -4.54
C ALA A 80 -3.32 -10.16 -4.91
N LEU A 81 -2.64 -10.52 -6.00
CA LEU A 81 -2.46 -11.93 -6.34
C LEU A 81 -1.59 -12.66 -5.32
N ILE A 82 -0.57 -12.00 -4.73
CA ILE A 82 0.24 -12.57 -3.66
C ILE A 82 -0.63 -12.91 -2.44
N SER A 83 -1.57 -12.05 -2.04
CA SER A 83 -2.53 -12.36 -0.97
C SER A 83 -3.38 -13.60 -1.31
N MET A 84 -3.83 -13.75 -2.56
CA MET A 84 -4.55 -14.96 -3.00
C MET A 84 -3.66 -16.21 -2.96
N LEU A 85 -2.43 -16.11 -3.42
CA LEU A 85 -1.49 -17.24 -3.41
C LEU A 85 -1.14 -17.66 -1.98
N ALA A 86 -1.07 -16.73 -1.04
CA ALA A 86 -0.85 -17.01 0.37
C ALA A 86 -2.02 -17.80 0.98
N ASP A 87 -3.27 -17.45 0.67
CA ASP A 87 -4.47 -18.19 1.10
C ASP A 87 -4.48 -19.63 0.54
N LEU A 88 -4.00 -19.80 -0.68
CA LEU A 88 -3.89 -21.11 -1.35
C LEU A 88 -2.68 -21.95 -0.87
N GLY A 89 -1.93 -21.48 0.13
CA GLY A 89 -0.77 -22.21 0.66
C GLY A 89 0.51 -22.09 -0.16
N GLY A 90 0.59 -21.10 -1.06
CA GLY A 90 1.76 -20.89 -1.93
C GLY A 90 3.07 -20.59 -1.19
N PHE A 91 2.96 -20.13 0.07
CA PHE A 91 4.10 -19.78 0.93
C PHE A 91 4.12 -20.58 2.25
N GLY A 92 3.49 -21.74 2.29
CA GLY A 92 3.30 -22.59 3.46
C GLY A 92 1.87 -22.54 3.99
N GLU A 93 1.68 -22.74 5.31
CA GLU A 93 0.35 -22.63 5.93
C GLU A 93 -0.26 -21.24 5.64
N PRO A 94 -1.57 -21.16 5.33
CA PRO A 94 -2.23 -19.89 5.09
C PRO A 94 -2.09 -18.93 6.27
N PRO A 95 -1.91 -17.63 6.01
CA PRO A 95 -1.90 -16.62 7.07
C PRO A 95 -3.31 -16.35 7.60
N GLU A 96 -3.38 -15.71 8.76
CA GLU A 96 -4.62 -15.33 9.44
C GLU A 96 -4.91 -13.83 9.29
N MET A 97 -3.92 -13.05 8.79
CA MET A 97 -3.96 -11.60 8.65
C MET A 97 -2.99 -11.16 7.55
N VAL A 98 -3.20 -9.98 6.99
CA VAL A 98 -2.26 -9.33 6.07
C VAL A 98 -1.89 -7.94 6.55
N VAL A 99 -0.59 -7.61 6.51
CA VAL A 99 -0.08 -6.25 6.69
C VAL A 99 0.74 -5.89 5.45
N ALA A 100 0.35 -4.81 4.77
CA ALA A 100 0.97 -4.39 3.52
C ALA A 100 1.68 -3.04 3.67
N GLY A 101 2.86 -2.90 3.11
CA GLY A 101 3.71 -1.69 3.14
C GLY A 101 5.13 -2.01 3.64
N ILE A 102 5.83 -1.05 4.23
CA ILE A 102 5.49 0.38 4.38
C ILE A 102 5.69 1.04 3.02
N ASN A 103 4.62 1.57 2.45
CA ASN A 103 4.64 2.23 1.16
C ASN A 103 5.42 3.55 1.20
N ARG A 104 6.21 3.83 0.17
CA ARG A 104 6.89 5.12 0.00
C ARG A 104 5.93 6.13 -0.62
N GLY A 105 5.35 6.96 0.20
CA GLY A 105 4.32 7.93 -0.16
C GLY A 105 2.96 7.59 0.46
N PRO A 106 2.14 8.61 0.72
CA PRO A 106 0.88 8.44 1.44
C PRO A 106 -0.21 7.84 0.55
N ASN A 107 -0.99 6.94 1.11
CA ASN A 107 -2.21 6.42 0.51
C ASN A 107 -3.43 7.08 1.19
N THR A 108 -3.77 8.31 0.78
CA THR A 108 -4.82 9.12 1.38
C THR A 108 -5.94 9.46 0.40
N GLY A 109 -7.10 9.83 0.94
CA GLY A 109 -8.25 10.23 0.16
C GLY A 109 -8.74 9.12 -0.77
N ARG A 110 -9.48 9.51 -1.82
CA ARG A 110 -10.04 8.55 -2.78
C ARG A 110 -9.00 7.94 -3.71
N SER A 111 -7.75 8.44 -3.74
CA SER A 111 -6.67 7.81 -4.48
C SER A 111 -6.24 6.46 -3.90
N THR A 112 -6.66 6.13 -2.66
CA THR A 112 -6.58 4.78 -2.09
C THR A 112 -7.08 3.69 -3.04
N LEU A 113 -8.01 4.03 -3.94
CA LEU A 113 -8.51 3.12 -4.98
C LEU A 113 -7.39 2.56 -5.89
N PHE A 114 -6.33 3.31 -6.11
CA PHE A 114 -5.25 2.93 -7.03
C PHE A 114 -4.07 2.27 -6.32
N SER A 115 -4.05 2.25 -4.99
CA SER A 115 -2.96 1.70 -4.19
C SER A 115 -2.88 0.18 -4.27
N GLY A 116 -1.72 -0.35 -4.66
CA GLY A 116 -1.43 -1.78 -4.61
C GLY A 116 -1.29 -2.29 -3.17
N THR A 117 -0.75 -1.46 -2.27
CA THR A 117 -0.67 -1.73 -0.82
C THR A 117 -2.06 -1.98 -0.23
N ILE A 118 -3.03 -1.09 -0.52
CA ILE A 118 -4.43 -1.25 -0.06
C ILE A 118 -5.09 -2.42 -0.78
N GLY A 119 -4.82 -2.61 -2.07
CA GLY A 119 -5.33 -3.72 -2.87
C GLY A 119 -5.00 -5.09 -2.30
N ALA A 120 -3.78 -5.26 -1.77
CA ALA A 120 -3.37 -6.48 -1.08
C ALA A 120 -4.22 -6.79 0.15
N VAL A 121 -4.46 -5.76 0.98
CA VAL A 121 -5.22 -5.89 2.23
C VAL A 121 -6.70 -6.15 1.96
N LEU A 122 -7.31 -5.42 1.03
CA LEU A 122 -8.69 -5.64 0.61
C LEU A 122 -8.89 -7.04 -0.01
N THR A 123 -7.86 -7.58 -0.68
CA THR A 123 -7.90 -8.94 -1.20
C THR A 123 -7.86 -9.97 -0.07
N GLY A 124 -7.05 -9.75 0.96
CA GLY A 124 -7.00 -10.61 2.16
C GLY A 124 -8.34 -10.66 2.89
N GLU A 125 -9.06 -9.54 2.96
CA GLU A 125 -10.39 -9.47 3.56
C GLU A 125 -11.38 -10.44 2.90
N ARG A 126 -11.27 -10.65 1.60
CA ARG A 126 -12.09 -11.63 0.86
C ARG A 126 -11.98 -13.05 1.43
N PHE A 127 -10.86 -13.41 2.03
CA PHE A 127 -10.61 -14.69 2.68
C PHE A 127 -10.97 -14.70 4.18
N GLY A 128 -11.53 -13.59 4.67
CA GLY A 128 -11.91 -13.42 6.07
C GLY A 128 -10.83 -12.84 6.96
N TRP A 129 -9.69 -12.42 6.39
CA TRP A 129 -8.59 -11.84 7.15
C TRP A 129 -8.90 -10.39 7.55
N SER A 130 -8.44 -10.01 8.74
CA SER A 130 -8.22 -8.60 9.04
C SER A 130 -6.91 -8.14 8.41
N GLY A 131 -6.73 -6.82 8.23
CA GLY A 131 -5.49 -6.33 7.66
C GLY A 131 -5.24 -4.85 7.84
N MET A 132 -4.00 -4.45 7.60
CA MET A 132 -3.56 -3.06 7.69
C MET A 132 -2.65 -2.71 6.53
N ALA A 133 -3.02 -1.66 5.79
CA ALA A 133 -2.14 -0.97 4.85
C ALA A 133 -1.37 0.13 5.60
N VAL A 134 -0.07 0.24 5.36
CA VAL A 134 0.82 1.18 6.05
C VAL A 134 1.60 1.99 5.03
N SER A 135 1.60 3.31 5.19
CA SER A 135 2.28 4.25 4.28
C SER A 135 3.03 5.32 5.07
N LEU A 136 4.19 5.71 4.59
CA LEU A 136 5.01 6.80 5.11
C LEU A 136 4.94 7.97 4.13
N ASP A 137 4.64 9.17 4.62
CA ASP A 137 4.50 10.40 3.80
C ASP A 137 5.87 10.95 3.38
N VAL A 138 6.61 10.13 2.64
CA VAL A 138 7.87 10.57 2.01
C VAL A 138 7.54 11.55 0.91
N ALA A 139 8.16 12.73 0.96
CA ALA A 139 7.96 13.75 -0.06
C ALA A 139 8.29 13.17 -1.46
N VAL A 140 7.38 13.38 -2.41
CA VAL A 140 7.67 13.12 -3.82
C VAL A 140 8.76 14.12 -4.20
N SER A 141 9.96 13.64 -4.56
CA SER A 141 10.97 14.52 -5.18
C SER A 141 10.37 15.08 -6.46
N ASP A 142 10.33 16.40 -6.56
CA ASP A 142 10.00 17.07 -7.83
C ASP A 142 10.88 16.42 -8.91
N GLY A 143 10.27 15.83 -9.93
CA GLY A 143 10.93 15.04 -10.98
C GLY A 143 11.96 15.79 -11.83
N SER A 144 12.79 16.62 -11.21
CA SER A 144 13.94 17.31 -11.79
C SER A 144 15.22 16.46 -11.77
N ASP A 145 15.12 15.17 -11.41
CA ASP A 145 16.17 14.22 -11.71
C ASP A 145 15.95 13.68 -13.13
N ASP A 146 16.17 14.58 -14.11
CA ASP A 146 16.34 14.19 -15.49
C ASP A 146 17.63 13.34 -15.54
N GLY A 147 17.50 12.05 -15.85
CA GLY A 147 18.61 11.10 -15.91
C GLY A 147 19.72 11.47 -16.95
N SER A 148 20.11 12.73 -17.02
CA SER A 148 21.09 13.31 -17.92
C SER A 148 22.41 13.71 -17.25
N ASP A 149 22.79 13.11 -16.12
CA ASP A 149 24.11 13.33 -15.53
C ASP A 149 25.00 12.07 -15.57
N GLU A 150 25.22 11.53 -16.78
CA GLU A 150 26.45 10.82 -17.07
C GLU A 150 27.59 11.87 -17.32
N GLY A 151 27.82 12.72 -16.33
CA GLY A 151 29.03 13.51 -16.26
C GLY A 151 30.20 12.64 -15.82
N PRO A 152 31.45 12.91 -16.27
CA PRO A 152 32.60 12.13 -15.86
C PRO A 152 32.75 12.21 -14.32
N ASP A 153 33.03 11.07 -13.70
CA ASP A 153 33.39 10.92 -12.27
C ASP A 153 34.59 11.80 -11.95
N ASP A 154 34.36 13.01 -11.41
CA ASP A 154 35.39 14.00 -11.05
C ASP A 154 35.85 13.87 -9.58
N GLY A 155 35.54 12.78 -8.91
CA GLY A 155 36.05 12.48 -7.56
C GLY A 155 35.63 13.48 -6.45
N GLY A 156 34.57 14.26 -6.69
CA GLY A 156 33.98 15.14 -5.66
C GLY A 156 33.41 14.36 -4.48
N PRO A 157 33.31 14.99 -3.29
CA PRO A 157 32.67 14.32 -2.15
C PRO A 157 31.24 13.89 -2.52
N ALA A 158 30.91 12.63 -2.22
CA ALA A 158 29.57 12.07 -2.43
C ALA A 158 28.54 13.08 -1.91
N ARG A 159 27.57 13.46 -2.76
CA ARG A 159 26.43 14.29 -2.34
C ARG A 159 25.78 13.56 -1.19
N GLU A 160 25.58 14.25 -0.07
CA GLU A 160 24.84 13.70 1.08
C GLU A 160 23.46 13.23 0.57
N ASP A 161 23.22 11.93 0.75
CA ASP A 161 21.98 11.25 0.39
C ASP A 161 20.78 12.01 0.99
N PRO A 162 19.73 12.34 0.21
CA PRO A 162 18.53 12.95 0.76
C PRO A 162 18.02 12.03 1.87
N ARG A 163 17.84 12.55 3.07
CA ARG A 163 17.55 11.90 4.36
C ARG A 163 16.84 10.57 4.19
N GLU A 164 17.43 9.52 4.73
CA GLU A 164 16.80 8.20 4.79
C GLU A 164 15.39 8.33 5.42
N PRO A 165 14.33 7.80 4.78
CA PRO A 165 12.98 7.91 5.31
C PRO A 165 12.85 7.30 6.70
N HIS A 166 12.00 7.85 7.54
CA HIS A 166 11.80 7.42 8.93
C HIS A 166 10.96 6.13 9.02
N TRP A 167 11.38 5.06 8.33
CA TRP A 167 10.70 3.76 8.35
C TRP A 167 10.43 3.25 9.77
N GLY A 168 11.37 3.53 10.71
CA GLY A 168 11.24 3.17 12.11
C GLY A 168 10.01 3.79 12.78
N THR A 169 9.66 5.04 12.45
CA THR A 169 8.47 5.71 12.99
C THR A 169 7.18 5.00 12.59
N ALA A 170 7.05 4.61 11.33
CA ALA A 170 5.89 3.85 10.87
C ALA A 170 5.87 2.44 11.49
N ALA A 171 7.02 1.78 11.61
CA ALA A 171 7.15 0.48 12.26
C ALA A 171 6.72 0.52 13.75
N ASP A 172 7.04 1.59 14.47
CA ASP A 172 6.63 1.80 15.87
C ASP A 172 5.12 1.96 16.00
N LEU A 173 4.49 2.69 15.08
CA LEU A 173 3.03 2.81 15.06
C LEU A 173 2.35 1.49 14.67
N VAL A 174 2.93 0.70 13.76
CA VAL A 174 2.45 -0.66 13.49
C VAL A 174 2.44 -1.49 14.76
N ARG A 175 3.55 -1.52 15.53
CA ARG A 175 3.62 -2.26 16.80
C ARG A 175 2.60 -1.78 17.83
N THR A 176 2.22 -0.51 17.78
CA THR A 176 1.21 0.07 18.67
C THR A 176 -0.21 -0.35 18.27
N VAL A 177 -0.51 -0.38 16.96
CA VAL A 177 -1.86 -0.63 16.43
C VAL A 177 -2.15 -2.14 16.29
N LEU A 178 -1.14 -2.94 15.94
CA LEU A 178 -1.30 -4.36 15.61
C LEU A 178 -1.97 -5.19 16.72
N PRO A 179 -1.65 -5.04 18.02
CA PRO A 179 -2.34 -5.77 19.10
C PRO A 179 -3.84 -5.49 19.15
N TRP A 180 -4.25 -4.26 18.88
CA TRP A 180 -5.67 -3.91 18.78
C TRP A 180 -6.32 -4.58 17.57
N LEU A 181 -5.67 -4.56 16.40
CA LEU A 181 -6.19 -5.16 15.17
C LEU A 181 -6.34 -6.69 15.31
N VAL A 182 -5.40 -7.34 16.00
CA VAL A 182 -5.47 -8.79 16.32
C VAL A 182 -6.70 -9.13 17.16
N ALA A 183 -7.12 -8.23 18.06
CA ALA A 183 -8.28 -8.39 18.93
C ALA A 183 -9.58 -7.86 18.33
N ALA A 184 -9.51 -7.12 17.22
CA ALA A 184 -10.66 -6.51 16.55
C ALA A 184 -11.56 -7.59 15.90
N PRO A 185 -12.81 -7.24 15.57
CA PRO A 185 -13.65 -8.12 14.76
C PRO A 185 -12.93 -8.57 13.49
N GLN A 186 -13.11 -9.82 13.09
CA GLN A 186 -12.57 -10.33 11.82
C GLN A 186 -13.02 -9.43 10.66
N ARG A 187 -12.18 -9.39 9.60
CA ARG A 187 -12.42 -8.57 8.41
C ARG A 187 -12.29 -7.06 8.66
N THR A 188 -11.66 -6.66 9.77
CA THR A 188 -11.33 -5.26 10.03
C THR A 188 -10.14 -4.84 9.16
N ILE A 189 -10.36 -3.80 8.33
CA ILE A 189 -9.35 -3.24 7.45
C ILE A 189 -9.00 -1.83 7.88
N LEU A 190 -7.71 -1.59 8.07
CA LEU A 190 -7.16 -0.30 8.46
C LEU A 190 -6.21 0.25 7.40
N ASN A 191 -6.26 1.55 7.17
CA ASN A 191 -5.28 2.30 6.40
C ASN A 191 -4.55 3.27 7.35
N LEU A 192 -3.27 3.04 7.57
CA LEU A 192 -2.39 3.83 8.45
C LEU A 192 -1.45 4.66 7.57
N ASN A 193 -1.53 5.99 7.68
CA ASN A 193 -0.58 6.92 7.07
C ASN A 193 0.21 7.64 8.15
N VAL A 194 1.52 7.72 7.99
CA VAL A 194 2.46 8.23 8.99
C VAL A 194 3.28 9.36 8.38
N PRO A 195 3.46 10.51 9.07
CA PRO A 195 4.38 11.55 8.62
C PRO A 195 5.83 11.02 8.54
N ASP A 196 6.59 11.42 7.52
CA ASP A 196 8.02 11.13 7.43
C ASP A 196 8.82 12.04 8.36
N ALA A 197 8.81 11.70 9.63
CA ALA A 197 9.47 12.44 10.72
C ALA A 197 9.91 11.49 11.84
N PRO A 198 10.87 11.92 12.69
CA PRO A 198 11.14 11.23 13.94
C PRO A 198 9.87 11.05 14.77
N LEU A 199 9.74 9.92 15.49
CA LEU A 199 8.55 9.63 16.29
C LEU A 199 8.20 10.74 17.30
N SER A 200 9.23 11.43 17.84
CA SER A 200 9.06 12.57 18.74
C SER A 200 8.32 13.76 18.13
N ASP A 201 8.38 13.89 16.82
CA ASP A 201 7.84 15.03 16.06
C ASP A 201 6.45 14.72 15.48
N VAL A 202 6.05 13.45 15.50
CA VAL A 202 4.68 13.04 15.17
C VAL A 202 3.73 13.48 16.28
N ARG A 203 2.70 14.27 15.95
CA ARG A 203 1.77 14.88 16.93
C ARG A 203 0.87 13.86 17.64
N GLY A 204 0.85 12.61 17.17
CA GLY A 204 0.04 11.51 17.67
C GLY A 204 -0.74 10.81 16.56
N LEU A 205 -1.63 9.89 16.94
CA LEU A 205 -2.47 9.10 16.04
C LEU A 205 -3.93 9.57 16.12
N ARG A 206 -4.57 9.77 14.96
CA ARG A 206 -5.99 10.17 14.87
C ARG A 206 -6.76 9.28 13.90
N SER A 207 -8.00 8.98 14.25
CA SER A 207 -8.97 8.45 13.29
C SER A 207 -9.38 9.55 12.31
N ALA A 208 -9.44 9.19 11.02
CA ALA A 208 -9.77 10.12 9.94
C ALA A 208 -10.71 9.48 8.93
N GLY A 209 -11.49 10.31 8.25
CA GLY A 209 -12.20 9.91 7.03
C GLY A 209 -11.32 10.16 5.80
N LEU A 210 -11.64 9.47 4.69
CA LEU A 210 -10.95 9.69 3.42
C LEU A 210 -11.24 11.09 2.88
N ALA A 211 -10.18 11.80 2.47
CA ALA A 211 -10.32 13.06 1.75
C ALA A 211 -11.01 12.84 0.37
N PRO A 212 -11.70 13.83 -0.18
CA PRO A 212 -12.29 13.74 -1.53
C PRO A 212 -11.26 13.50 -2.63
N VAL A 213 -10.02 13.91 -2.41
CA VAL A 213 -8.86 13.79 -3.31
C VAL A 213 -7.64 13.34 -2.52
N GLY A 214 -6.69 12.68 -3.18
CA GLY A 214 -5.41 12.29 -2.57
C GLY A 214 -4.41 13.43 -2.51
N GLY A 215 -3.23 13.17 -1.94
CA GLY A 215 -2.13 14.13 -1.83
C GLY A 215 -1.47 14.48 -3.16
N VAL A 216 -1.63 13.65 -4.20
CA VAL A 216 -1.12 13.87 -5.55
C VAL A 216 -2.24 13.78 -6.58
N ARG A 217 -2.02 14.44 -7.74
CA ARG A 217 -2.91 14.34 -8.89
C ARG A 217 -2.10 14.20 -10.18
N THR A 218 -2.64 13.42 -11.13
CA THR A 218 -2.08 13.33 -12.47
C THR A 218 -2.45 14.57 -13.28
N VAL A 219 -1.49 15.10 -14.01
CA VAL A 219 -1.67 16.19 -14.99
C VAL A 219 -1.12 15.77 -16.33
N ILE A 220 -1.68 16.33 -17.40
CA ILE A 220 -1.12 16.23 -18.74
C ILE A 220 -0.20 17.42 -18.93
N THR A 221 1.08 17.17 -19.21
CA THR A 221 2.12 18.18 -19.41
C THR A 221 2.45 18.42 -20.89
N GLY A 222 2.10 17.45 -21.76
CA GLY A 222 2.26 17.55 -23.20
C GLY A 222 1.26 16.69 -23.97
N ILE A 223 0.93 17.12 -25.18
CA ILE A 223 0.08 16.37 -26.09
C ILE A 223 0.69 16.49 -27.50
N ASP A 224 0.94 15.36 -28.15
CA ASP A 224 1.34 15.33 -29.56
C ASP A 224 0.54 14.25 -30.34
N ASP A 225 0.87 14.05 -31.63
CA ASP A 225 0.17 13.07 -32.48
C ASP A 225 0.43 11.61 -32.10
N HIS A 226 1.33 11.35 -31.16
CA HIS A 226 1.79 10.00 -30.77
C HIS A 226 1.50 9.65 -29.32
N GLY A 227 1.17 10.63 -28.47
CA GLY A 227 0.93 10.36 -27.06
C GLY A 227 0.57 11.55 -26.21
N LEU A 228 0.47 11.27 -24.91
CA LEU A 228 0.23 12.22 -23.84
C LEU A 228 1.38 12.10 -22.83
N ASP A 229 2.04 13.20 -22.53
CA ASP A 229 2.98 13.27 -21.43
C ASP A 229 2.22 13.50 -20.13
N LEU A 230 2.51 12.68 -19.13
CA LEU A 230 1.86 12.72 -17.84
C LEU A 230 2.86 13.06 -16.74
N ASP A 231 2.40 13.77 -15.74
CA ASP A 231 3.17 14.02 -14.52
C ASP A 231 2.28 13.88 -13.28
N LEU A 232 2.90 13.57 -12.13
CA LEU A 232 2.28 13.48 -10.83
C LEU A 232 2.69 14.69 -9.99
N ILE A 233 1.77 15.60 -9.77
CA ILE A 233 2.03 16.81 -9.00
C ILE A 233 1.30 16.79 -7.66
N ALA A 234 1.82 17.54 -6.68
CA ALA A 234 1.12 17.74 -5.41
C ALA A 234 -0.28 18.34 -5.65
N ASN A 235 -1.25 17.86 -4.90
CA ASN A 235 -2.61 18.37 -4.99
C ASN A 235 -2.71 19.69 -4.22
N ASP A 236 -2.98 20.78 -4.92
CA ASP A 236 -3.14 22.14 -4.41
C ASP A 236 -4.57 22.50 -4.00
N ARG A 237 -5.54 21.57 -4.16
CA ARG A 237 -6.93 21.81 -3.80
C ARG A 237 -7.11 21.78 -2.29
N PRO A 238 -7.97 22.67 -1.74
CA PRO A 238 -8.31 22.66 -0.32
C PRO A 238 -8.85 21.29 0.09
N VAL A 239 -8.29 20.72 1.15
CA VAL A 239 -8.71 19.44 1.72
C VAL A 239 -9.54 19.72 2.98
N PRO A 240 -10.72 19.12 3.14
CA PRO A 240 -11.56 19.34 4.31
C PRO A 240 -10.83 18.96 5.62
N GLU A 241 -11.01 19.75 6.66
CA GLU A 241 -10.47 19.46 7.98
C GLU A 241 -10.96 18.10 8.51
N GLY A 242 -10.11 17.43 9.29
CA GLY A 242 -10.44 16.14 9.88
C GLY A 242 -10.32 14.95 8.91
N THR A 243 -9.97 15.18 7.64
CA THR A 243 -9.66 14.10 6.69
C THR A 243 -8.22 13.62 6.87
N ASP A 244 -7.95 12.41 6.37
CA ASP A 244 -6.64 11.77 6.41
C ASP A 244 -5.54 12.66 5.81
N SER A 245 -5.73 13.19 4.60
CA SER A 245 -4.77 14.10 3.96
C SER A 245 -4.53 15.38 4.78
N ALA A 246 -5.60 16.02 5.30
CA ALA A 246 -5.45 17.25 6.06
C ALA A 246 -4.72 17.06 7.40
N LEU A 247 -5.01 15.95 8.08
CA LEU A 247 -4.37 15.61 9.34
C LEU A 247 -2.91 15.21 9.14
N LEU A 248 -2.60 14.46 8.06
CA LEU A 248 -1.25 14.04 7.74
C LEU A 248 -0.34 15.25 7.48
N VAL A 249 -0.78 16.19 6.65
CA VAL A 249 -0.07 17.47 6.39
C VAL A 249 0.12 18.27 7.69
N ALA A 250 -0.82 18.17 8.63
CA ALA A 250 -0.69 18.82 9.94
C ALA A 250 0.23 18.05 10.92
N GLY A 251 0.92 16.98 10.49
CA GLY A 251 1.88 16.21 11.29
C GLY A 251 1.24 15.14 12.20
N TRP A 252 -0.01 14.75 11.95
CA TRP A 252 -0.66 13.63 12.64
C TRP A 252 -0.52 12.35 11.85
N ALA A 253 -0.18 11.25 12.48
CA ALA A 253 -0.45 9.95 11.92
C ALA A 253 -1.97 9.72 11.87
N THR A 254 -2.46 9.10 10.78
CA THR A 254 -3.89 8.89 10.57
C THR A 254 -4.21 7.42 10.41
N ILE A 255 -5.36 7.02 10.97
CA ILE A 255 -5.89 5.67 10.80
C ILE A 255 -7.33 5.76 10.29
N THR A 256 -7.59 5.11 9.16
CA THR A 256 -8.88 5.12 8.49
C THR A 256 -9.38 3.68 8.34
N PRO A 257 -10.48 3.30 9.01
CA PRO A 257 -11.14 2.03 8.71
C PRO A 257 -11.69 2.05 7.29
N LEU A 258 -11.41 1.00 6.52
CA LEU A 258 -11.90 0.87 5.14
C LEU A 258 -12.97 -0.22 5.07
N LEU A 259 -13.98 0.04 4.24
CA LEU A 259 -14.94 -0.97 3.85
C LEU A 259 -14.47 -1.65 2.57
N PRO A 260 -14.47 -2.99 2.50
CA PRO A 260 -14.26 -3.70 1.26
C PRO A 260 -15.43 -3.46 0.30
N THR A 261 -15.31 -4.00 -0.91
CA THR A 261 -16.41 -3.95 -1.89
C THR A 261 -17.67 -4.58 -1.28
N SER A 262 -18.71 -3.79 -1.13
CA SER A 262 -20.00 -4.19 -0.58
C SER A 262 -21.14 -3.68 -1.43
N ALA A 263 -22.27 -4.42 -1.43
CA ALA A 263 -23.51 -3.93 -2.00
C ALA A 263 -24.11 -2.85 -1.11
N VAL A 264 -24.75 -1.88 -1.72
CA VAL A 264 -25.58 -0.92 -1.02
C VAL A 264 -27.06 -1.26 -1.27
N ASP A 265 -27.88 -1.04 -0.26
CA ASP A 265 -29.32 -1.24 -0.39
C ASP A 265 -29.92 0.02 -1.05
N VAL A 266 -30.37 -0.16 -2.29
CA VAL A 266 -30.99 0.90 -3.08
C VAL A 266 -32.25 0.32 -3.72
N GLU A 267 -33.37 1.01 -3.57
CA GLU A 267 -34.60 0.62 -4.23
C GLU A 267 -34.45 0.83 -5.75
N LEU A 268 -34.52 -0.27 -6.50
CA LEU A 268 -34.40 -0.27 -7.97
C LEU A 268 -35.76 -0.45 -8.63
N PRO A 269 -36.11 0.32 -9.67
CA PRO A 269 -37.40 0.21 -10.36
C PRO A 269 -37.42 -1.01 -11.32
N LEU A 270 -37.21 -2.21 -10.76
CA LEU A 270 -37.05 -3.45 -11.53
C LEU A 270 -38.27 -3.79 -12.37
N ALA A 271 -39.48 -3.47 -11.87
CA ALA A 271 -40.72 -3.72 -12.64
C ALA A 271 -40.76 -2.90 -13.94
N GLU A 272 -40.33 -1.64 -13.88
CA GLU A 272 -40.25 -0.78 -15.06
C GLU A 272 -39.18 -1.28 -16.05
N TRP A 273 -38.02 -1.67 -15.57
CA TRP A 273 -36.92 -2.16 -16.41
C TRP A 273 -37.24 -3.51 -17.05
N SER A 274 -37.92 -4.39 -16.32
CA SER A 274 -38.34 -5.71 -16.86
C SER A 274 -39.31 -5.62 -18.04
N ALA A 275 -40.10 -4.54 -18.15
CA ALA A 275 -41.01 -4.31 -19.24
C ALA A 275 -40.28 -4.13 -20.61
N PHE A 276 -38.99 -3.80 -20.60
CA PHE A 276 -38.19 -3.67 -21.84
C PHE A 276 -37.50 -4.97 -22.25
N LEU A 277 -37.63 -6.07 -21.48
CA LEU A 277 -36.97 -7.34 -21.78
C LEU A 277 -37.92 -8.23 -22.59
N PRO A 278 -37.43 -8.98 -23.62
CA PRO A 278 -38.22 -9.96 -24.32
C PRO A 278 -38.75 -11.04 -23.34
N GLY A 279 -40.04 -11.12 -23.14
CA GLY A 279 -40.69 -12.04 -22.20
C GLY A 279 -41.14 -11.42 -20.86
N GLY A 280 -40.97 -10.11 -20.66
CA GLY A 280 -41.38 -9.38 -19.44
C GLY A 280 -42.86 -8.99 -19.39
N GLY A 281 -43.73 -9.66 -20.13
CA GLY A 281 -45.16 -9.45 -20.10
C GLY A 281 -45.89 -10.75 -19.78
N ALA A 282 -46.05 -11.04 -18.48
CA ALA A 282 -47.07 -11.97 -17.98
C ALA A 282 -47.48 -11.57 -16.57
#